data_461750612a69a36ca83595b5bc8e302b
#
_entry.id   461750612a69a36ca83595b5bc8e302b
#
_cell.length_a   1.000
_cell.length_b   1.000
_cell.length_c   1.000
_cell.angle_alpha   90.00
_cell.angle_beta   90.00
_cell.angle_gamma   90.00
#
_symmetry.space_group_name_H-M   'P 1'
#
loop_
_entity.id
_entity.type
_entity.pdbx_description
1 polymer ?
#
loop_
_entity_poly.entity_id
_entity_poly.type
_entity_poly.pdbx_seq_one_letter_code
_entity_poly.pdbx_strand_id
1 'polypeptide(L)'
;MGAFRKRFPAGIILSFLTLFFPYYIYAQKSDDALVLYREGRYKESASVCLNEIERMPRNVDSYVVLTWALLADGRYRETADWTVKGREISQYDPRLIESHAQALYHLGRNEESLRLFEDYIAYAPNGKKVSGVYYHIGELYLRMAKYRHADIAFSTAIRLEPLNSVWWTRLAYSREQAKEYRAALEAYSSALQLNKNSTDAQKGYERVLHRL
;
A
#
# COMPACT_ATOMS: atom_id res chain seq x y z
N MET A 1 -71.65 68.35 -32.42
CA MET A 1 -70.30 67.80 -32.73
C MET A 1 -69.75 67.10 -31.48
N GLY A 2 -69.97 65.84 -31.39
CA GLY A 2 -69.66 65.04 -30.21
C GLY A 2 -68.35 64.26 -30.37
N ALA A 3 -67.49 64.37 -29.36
CA ALA A 3 -66.25 63.61 -29.30
C ALA A 3 -66.45 62.37 -28.43
N PHE A 4 -66.39 61.20 -29.04
CA PHE A 4 -66.42 59.87 -28.37
C PHE A 4 -65.07 59.59 -27.71
N ARG A 5 -65.06 59.60 -26.36
CA ARG A 5 -63.93 59.10 -25.58
C ARG A 5 -64.09 57.59 -25.41
N LYS A 6 -63.28 56.83 -26.13
CA LYS A 6 -63.08 55.35 -25.87
C LYS A 6 -62.24 55.17 -24.61
N ARG A 7 -62.80 54.55 -23.59
CA ARG A 7 -62.07 54.04 -22.42
C ARG A 7 -61.47 52.66 -22.80
N PHE A 8 -60.17 52.53 -22.64
CA PHE A 8 -59.47 51.23 -22.69
C PHE A 8 -59.56 50.58 -21.31
N PRO A 9 -59.81 49.27 -21.22
CA PRO A 9 -59.77 48.56 -19.94
C PRO A 9 -58.32 48.31 -19.52
N ALA A 10 -58.05 48.43 -18.22
CA ALA A 10 -56.82 48.20 -17.60
C ALA A 10 -56.37 46.74 -17.80
N GLY A 11 -55.29 46.53 -18.53
CA GLY A 11 -54.69 45.25 -18.70
C GLY A 11 -54.03 44.76 -17.40
N ILE A 12 -54.42 43.58 -16.97
CA ILE A 12 -53.81 42.85 -15.87
C ILE A 12 -52.42 42.45 -16.31
N ILE A 13 -51.40 43.11 -15.74
CA ILE A 13 -50.02 42.67 -15.90
C ILE A 13 -49.78 41.45 -14.97
N LEU A 14 -49.88 40.26 -15.54
CA LEU A 14 -49.49 39.01 -14.86
C LEU A 14 -47.98 39.00 -14.80
N SER A 15 -47.37 39.45 -13.68
CA SER A 15 -45.96 39.34 -13.44
C SER A 15 -45.64 37.87 -13.17
N PHE A 16 -45.07 37.21 -14.18
CA PHE A 16 -44.39 35.90 -13.99
C PHE A 16 -43.18 36.12 -13.10
N LEU A 17 -43.34 35.84 -11.79
CA LEU A 17 -42.24 35.71 -10.85
C LEU A 17 -41.57 34.37 -11.14
N THR A 18 -40.60 34.36 -12.04
CA THR A 18 -39.71 33.20 -12.23
C THR A 18 -38.90 33.09 -10.97
N LEU A 19 -39.30 32.16 -10.10
CA LEU A 19 -38.47 31.68 -9.00
C LEU A 19 -37.22 31.02 -9.58
N PHE A 20 -36.17 31.82 -9.73
CA PHE A 20 -34.83 31.30 -9.89
C PHE A 20 -34.47 30.58 -8.59
N PHE A 21 -34.74 29.29 -8.49
CA PHE A 21 -34.08 28.44 -7.55
C PHE A 21 -32.62 28.37 -7.99
N PRO A 22 -31.64 28.90 -7.24
CA PRO A 22 -30.27 28.61 -7.48
C PRO A 22 -30.11 27.10 -7.21
N TYR A 23 -30.02 26.32 -8.26
CA TYR A 23 -29.45 24.99 -8.14
C TYR A 23 -28.00 25.19 -7.65
N TYR A 24 -27.84 25.19 -6.33
CA TYR A 24 -26.55 24.93 -5.74
C TYR A 24 -26.21 23.49 -6.15
N ILE A 25 -25.52 23.38 -7.30
CA ILE A 25 -24.72 22.20 -7.59
C ILE A 25 -23.66 22.24 -6.49
N TYR A 26 -23.94 21.57 -5.38
CA TYR A 26 -22.89 21.11 -4.52
C TYR A 26 -22.04 20.21 -5.43
N ALA A 27 -20.99 20.79 -5.99
CA ALA A 27 -19.88 20.01 -6.48
C ALA A 27 -19.42 19.21 -5.26
N GLN A 28 -19.92 17.98 -5.15
CA GLN A 28 -19.53 17.04 -4.13
C GLN A 28 -18.02 16.94 -4.33
N LYS A 29 -17.26 17.56 -3.42
CA LYS A 29 -15.81 17.48 -3.40
C LYS A 29 -15.54 15.99 -3.39
N SER A 30 -15.19 15.44 -4.55
CA SER A 30 -14.87 14.03 -4.65
C SER A 30 -13.68 13.86 -3.71
N ASP A 31 -13.88 13.14 -2.62
CA ASP A 31 -12.80 12.86 -1.71
C ASP A 31 -11.69 12.21 -2.52
N ASP A 32 -10.46 12.72 -2.39
CA ASP A 32 -9.29 12.17 -3.06
C ASP A 32 -8.94 10.84 -2.38
N ALA A 33 -9.02 9.75 -3.13
CA ALA A 33 -8.77 8.40 -2.62
C ALA A 33 -7.39 8.27 -1.96
N LEU A 34 -6.37 8.93 -2.52
CA LEU A 34 -5.01 8.90 -1.97
C LEU A 34 -4.90 9.69 -0.66
N VAL A 35 -5.65 10.79 -0.53
CA VAL A 35 -5.74 11.55 0.73
C VAL A 35 -6.38 10.69 1.80
N LEU A 36 -7.53 10.07 1.51
CA LEU A 36 -8.21 9.17 2.44
C LEU A 36 -7.31 8.00 2.88
N TYR A 37 -6.57 7.42 1.93
CA TYR A 37 -5.58 6.38 2.25
C TYR A 37 -4.52 6.87 3.23
N ARG A 38 -3.96 8.07 3.02
CA ARG A 38 -2.94 8.66 3.90
C ARG A 38 -3.47 9.01 5.29
N GLU A 39 -4.76 9.30 5.40
CA GLU A 39 -5.47 9.52 6.66
C GLU A 39 -5.84 8.23 7.39
N GLY A 40 -5.56 7.06 6.82
CA GLY A 40 -5.92 5.76 7.38
C GLY A 40 -7.39 5.36 7.18
N ARG A 41 -8.15 6.11 6.38
CA ARG A 41 -9.57 5.88 6.03
C ARG A 41 -9.67 4.88 4.87
N TYR A 42 -9.13 3.69 5.06
CA TYR A 42 -8.92 2.71 3.99
C TYR A 42 -10.21 2.25 3.30
N LYS A 43 -11.29 2.05 4.05
CA LYS A 43 -12.58 1.63 3.48
C LYS A 43 -13.19 2.70 2.58
N GLU A 44 -13.07 3.95 2.98
CA GLU A 44 -13.58 5.10 2.21
C GLU A 44 -12.71 5.30 0.96
N SER A 45 -11.38 5.24 1.10
CA SER A 45 -10.45 5.26 -0.02
C SER A 45 -10.78 4.18 -1.06
N ALA A 46 -10.99 2.94 -0.61
CA ALA A 46 -11.37 1.84 -1.50
C ALA A 46 -12.70 2.10 -2.22
N SER A 47 -13.69 2.65 -1.53
CA SER A 47 -14.99 2.99 -2.14
C SER A 47 -14.86 4.05 -3.22
N VAL A 48 -14.04 5.09 -2.99
CA VAL A 48 -13.76 6.14 -4.00
C VAL A 48 -13.07 5.53 -5.22
N CYS A 49 -12.03 4.70 -5.01
CA CYS A 49 -11.32 4.03 -6.11
C CYS A 49 -12.24 3.13 -6.95
N LEU A 50 -13.16 2.39 -6.32
CA LEU A 50 -14.13 1.56 -7.05
C LEU A 50 -15.02 2.39 -7.95
N ASN A 51 -15.56 3.51 -7.46
CA ASN A 51 -16.35 4.45 -8.26
C ASN A 51 -15.53 5.08 -9.41
N GLU A 52 -14.25 5.37 -9.18
CA GLU A 52 -13.35 5.86 -10.22
C GLU A 52 -13.12 4.81 -11.31
N ILE A 53 -12.90 3.55 -10.93
CA ILE A 53 -12.68 2.43 -11.85
C ILE A 53 -13.94 2.18 -12.70
N GLU A 54 -15.14 2.29 -12.14
CA GLU A 54 -16.40 2.18 -12.90
C GLU A 54 -16.51 3.25 -13.99
N ARG A 55 -16.08 4.48 -13.70
CA ARG A 55 -16.12 5.61 -14.64
C ARG A 55 -14.95 5.61 -15.63
N MET A 56 -13.79 5.19 -15.18
CA MET A 56 -12.53 5.20 -15.94
C MET A 56 -11.79 3.87 -15.75
N PRO A 57 -12.25 2.78 -16.41
CA PRO A 57 -11.72 1.44 -16.18
C PRO A 57 -10.23 1.24 -16.53
N ARG A 58 -9.62 2.19 -17.23
CA ARG A 58 -8.20 2.14 -17.61
C ARG A 58 -7.31 3.07 -16.78
N ASN A 59 -7.83 3.71 -15.74
CA ASN A 59 -7.04 4.53 -14.84
C ASN A 59 -6.26 3.66 -13.86
N VAL A 60 -4.99 3.37 -14.19
CA VAL A 60 -4.11 2.50 -13.38
C VAL A 60 -3.93 3.03 -11.96
N ASP A 61 -3.89 4.35 -11.75
CA ASP A 61 -3.68 4.93 -10.41
C ASP A 61 -4.82 4.60 -9.45
N SER A 62 -6.06 4.50 -9.93
CA SER A 62 -7.19 4.07 -9.09
C SER A 62 -7.03 2.62 -8.63
N TYR A 63 -6.51 1.71 -9.48
CA TYR A 63 -6.19 0.34 -9.06
C TYR A 63 -5.04 0.32 -8.04
N VAL A 64 -4.02 1.15 -8.24
CA VAL A 64 -2.89 1.24 -7.31
C VAL A 64 -3.35 1.68 -5.93
N VAL A 65 -4.11 2.78 -5.84
CA VAL A 65 -4.60 3.29 -4.55
C VAL A 65 -5.60 2.32 -3.91
N LEU A 66 -6.48 1.70 -4.72
CA LEU A 66 -7.39 0.65 -4.25
C LEU A 66 -6.63 -0.50 -3.59
N THR A 67 -5.60 -1.02 -4.27
CA THR A 67 -4.83 -2.15 -3.74
C THR A 67 -4.03 -1.79 -2.49
N TRP A 68 -3.53 -0.56 -2.37
CA TRP A 68 -2.93 -0.06 -1.13
C TRP A 68 -3.93 0.02 0.02
N ALA A 69 -5.13 0.54 -0.24
CA ALA A 69 -6.18 0.66 0.76
C ALA A 69 -6.66 -0.73 1.24
N LEU A 70 -6.89 -1.66 0.31
CA LEU A 70 -7.29 -3.03 0.62
C LEU A 70 -6.21 -3.79 1.40
N LEU A 71 -4.94 -3.62 1.02
CA LEU A 71 -3.80 -4.24 1.71
C LEU A 71 -3.69 -3.74 3.15
N ALA A 72 -3.82 -2.43 3.36
CA ALA A 72 -3.78 -1.80 4.68
C ALA A 72 -5.00 -2.16 5.55
N ASP A 73 -6.17 -2.42 4.94
CA ASP A 73 -7.38 -2.92 5.62
C ASP A 73 -7.34 -4.45 5.89
N GLY A 74 -6.26 -5.15 5.49
CA GLY A 74 -6.10 -6.59 5.67
C GLY A 74 -6.91 -7.47 4.70
N ARG A 75 -7.46 -6.90 3.64
CA ARG A 75 -8.29 -7.57 2.62
C ARG A 75 -7.42 -8.20 1.53
N TYR A 76 -6.55 -9.12 1.92
CA TYR A 76 -5.48 -9.65 1.06
C TYR A 76 -5.99 -10.39 -0.19
N ARG A 77 -7.10 -11.12 -0.10
CA ARG A 77 -7.69 -11.81 -1.29
C ARG A 77 -8.14 -10.78 -2.32
N GLU A 78 -8.89 -9.79 -1.89
CA GLU A 78 -9.37 -8.74 -2.78
C GLU A 78 -8.21 -7.91 -3.35
N THR A 79 -7.17 -7.65 -2.54
CA THR A 79 -5.94 -7.03 -3.05
C THR A 79 -5.35 -7.84 -4.19
N ALA A 80 -5.20 -9.17 -4.05
CA ALA A 80 -4.68 -10.03 -5.10
C ALA A 80 -5.55 -9.97 -6.36
N ASP A 81 -6.88 -10.05 -6.22
CA ASP A 81 -7.81 -10.01 -7.34
C ASP A 81 -7.74 -8.66 -8.09
N TRP A 82 -7.70 -7.54 -7.36
CA TRP A 82 -7.64 -6.21 -7.97
C TRP A 82 -6.27 -5.90 -8.57
N THR A 83 -5.18 -6.44 -8.02
CA THR A 83 -3.85 -6.31 -8.64
C THR A 83 -3.77 -7.04 -9.97
N VAL A 84 -4.39 -8.21 -10.09
CA VAL A 84 -4.48 -8.93 -11.38
C VAL A 84 -5.18 -8.07 -12.42
N LYS A 85 -6.36 -7.51 -12.11
CA LYS A 85 -7.10 -6.61 -13.02
C LYS A 85 -6.29 -5.36 -13.39
N GLY A 86 -5.66 -4.72 -12.43
CA GLY A 86 -4.81 -3.55 -12.70
C GLY A 86 -3.62 -3.89 -13.61
N ARG A 87 -3.03 -5.08 -13.45
CA ARG A 87 -1.93 -5.54 -14.30
C ARG A 87 -2.35 -5.96 -15.71
N GLU A 88 -3.62 -6.24 -15.96
CA GLU A 88 -4.14 -6.37 -17.34
C GLU A 88 -4.03 -5.04 -18.11
N ILE A 89 -4.06 -3.90 -17.39
CA ILE A 89 -3.94 -2.56 -17.98
C ILE A 89 -2.49 -2.11 -18.05
N SER A 90 -1.73 -2.36 -16.96
CA SER A 90 -0.31 -2.02 -16.83
C SER A 90 0.47 -3.19 -16.22
N GLN A 91 0.88 -4.11 -17.06
CA GLN A 91 1.44 -5.41 -16.70
C GLN A 91 2.67 -5.30 -15.77
N TYR A 92 3.50 -4.30 -16.01
CA TYR A 92 4.80 -4.13 -15.36
C TYR A 92 4.83 -2.96 -14.36
N ASP A 93 3.67 -2.44 -13.94
CA ASP A 93 3.63 -1.40 -12.92
C ASP A 93 4.16 -1.94 -11.58
N PRO A 94 5.30 -1.44 -11.10
CA PRO A 94 5.94 -1.98 -9.91
C PRO A 94 5.10 -1.81 -8.65
N ARG A 95 4.22 -0.82 -8.60
CA ARG A 95 3.32 -0.57 -7.46
C ARG A 95 2.28 -1.68 -7.32
N LEU A 96 1.74 -2.15 -8.45
CA LEU A 96 0.80 -3.28 -8.50
C LEU A 96 1.49 -4.61 -8.24
N ILE A 97 2.70 -4.80 -8.79
CA ILE A 97 3.51 -6.00 -8.54
C ILE A 97 3.82 -6.13 -7.05
N GLU A 98 4.26 -5.05 -6.41
CA GLU A 98 4.59 -5.03 -4.98
C GLU A 98 3.35 -5.29 -4.11
N SER A 99 2.21 -4.65 -4.40
CA SER A 99 0.95 -4.90 -3.69
C SER A 99 0.48 -6.34 -3.84
N HIS A 100 0.62 -6.94 -5.03
CA HIS A 100 0.29 -8.35 -5.28
C HIS A 100 1.20 -9.28 -4.47
N ALA A 101 2.50 -9.04 -4.51
CA ALA A 101 3.49 -9.81 -3.76
C ALA A 101 3.19 -9.80 -2.26
N GLN A 102 2.88 -8.63 -1.69
CA GLN A 102 2.50 -8.51 -0.27
C GLN A 102 1.19 -9.24 0.03
N ALA A 103 0.17 -9.12 -0.81
CA ALA A 103 -1.07 -9.85 -0.64
C ALA A 103 -0.85 -11.36 -0.58
N LEU A 104 -0.06 -11.91 -1.52
CA LEU A 104 0.30 -13.32 -1.55
C LEU A 104 1.16 -13.74 -0.34
N TYR A 105 2.05 -12.87 0.13
CA TYR A 105 2.81 -13.08 1.36
C TYR A 105 1.89 -13.30 2.56
N HIS A 106 0.86 -12.45 2.72
CA HIS A 106 -0.12 -12.58 3.81
C HIS A 106 -1.04 -13.78 3.64
N LEU A 107 -1.32 -14.19 2.41
CA LEU A 107 -2.11 -15.39 2.10
C LEU A 107 -1.31 -16.70 2.24
N GLY A 108 -0.01 -16.64 2.56
CA GLY A 108 0.86 -17.80 2.70
C GLY A 108 1.29 -18.43 1.37
N ARG A 109 1.03 -17.78 0.22
CA ARG A 109 1.44 -18.22 -1.12
C ARG A 109 2.91 -17.82 -1.37
N ASN A 110 3.81 -18.42 -0.57
CA ASN A 110 5.19 -17.95 -0.42
C ASN A 110 5.98 -17.94 -1.73
N GLU A 111 5.91 -19.01 -2.54
CA GLU A 111 6.67 -19.09 -3.79
C GLU A 111 6.22 -18.10 -4.86
N GLU A 112 4.90 -17.85 -4.91
CA GLU A 112 4.33 -16.89 -5.85
C GLU A 112 4.66 -15.45 -5.42
N SER A 113 4.57 -15.18 -4.12
CA SER A 113 5.00 -13.91 -3.55
C SER A 113 6.47 -13.62 -3.83
N LEU A 114 7.34 -14.64 -3.66
CA LEU A 114 8.78 -14.50 -3.93
C LEU A 114 9.03 -14.10 -5.38
N ARG A 115 8.43 -14.80 -6.34
CA ARG A 115 8.57 -14.47 -7.77
C ARG A 115 8.16 -13.04 -8.08
N LEU A 116 7.04 -12.56 -7.50
CA LEU A 116 6.60 -11.18 -7.72
C LEU A 116 7.53 -10.14 -7.07
N PHE A 117 8.13 -10.43 -5.92
CA PHE A 117 9.14 -9.54 -5.37
C PHE A 117 10.42 -9.51 -6.22
N GLU A 118 10.83 -10.64 -6.80
CA GLU A 118 11.92 -10.71 -7.77
C GLU A 118 11.60 -9.90 -9.04
N ASP A 119 10.36 -10.00 -9.56
CA ASP A 119 9.87 -9.16 -10.65
C ASP A 119 9.94 -7.68 -10.31
N TYR A 120 9.52 -7.29 -9.09
CA TYR A 120 9.62 -5.91 -8.64
C TYR A 120 11.05 -5.39 -8.72
N ILE A 121 12.03 -6.16 -8.26
CA ILE A 121 13.45 -5.79 -8.32
C ILE A 121 13.92 -5.64 -9.76
N ALA A 122 13.46 -6.52 -10.65
CA ALA A 122 13.81 -6.48 -12.07
C ALA A 122 13.27 -5.22 -12.77
N TYR A 123 12.02 -4.83 -12.48
CA TYR A 123 11.37 -3.67 -13.11
C TYR A 123 11.66 -2.34 -12.44
N ALA A 124 11.99 -2.33 -11.15
CA ALA A 124 12.26 -1.13 -10.38
C ALA A 124 13.48 -1.28 -9.45
N PRO A 125 14.70 -1.56 -10.00
CA PRO A 125 15.89 -1.85 -9.19
C PRO A 125 16.32 -0.70 -8.27
N ASN A 126 15.93 0.53 -8.59
CA ASN A 126 16.16 1.75 -7.79
C ASN A 126 14.87 2.30 -7.18
N GLY A 127 13.82 1.48 -7.11
CA GLY A 127 12.53 1.86 -6.55
C GLY A 127 12.63 2.15 -5.04
N LYS A 128 11.80 3.07 -4.55
CA LYS A 128 11.78 3.46 -3.12
C LYS A 128 11.46 2.32 -2.16
N LYS A 129 10.90 1.21 -2.65
CA LYS A 129 10.51 0.04 -1.85
C LYS A 129 11.53 -1.10 -1.87
N VAL A 130 12.63 -0.96 -2.62
CA VAL A 130 13.60 -2.06 -2.84
C VAL A 130 14.14 -2.63 -1.53
N SER A 131 14.46 -1.80 -0.55
CA SER A 131 14.93 -2.25 0.77
C SER A 131 13.87 -3.10 1.48
N GLY A 132 12.63 -2.64 1.53
CA GLY A 132 11.50 -3.38 2.10
C GLY A 132 11.17 -4.66 1.33
N VAL A 133 11.35 -4.67 0.01
CA VAL A 133 11.18 -5.87 -0.82
C VAL A 133 12.22 -6.93 -0.45
N TYR A 134 13.50 -6.56 -0.30
CA TYR A 134 14.52 -7.50 0.18
C TYR A 134 14.22 -8.03 1.58
N TYR A 135 13.68 -7.19 2.47
CA TYR A 135 13.22 -7.65 3.78
C TYR A 135 12.12 -8.73 3.64
N HIS A 136 11.10 -8.51 2.81
CA HIS A 136 10.04 -9.51 2.58
C HIS A 136 10.58 -10.80 1.93
N ILE A 137 11.52 -10.69 1.00
CA ILE A 137 12.21 -11.85 0.43
C ILE A 137 12.93 -12.64 1.54
N GLY A 138 13.60 -11.97 2.46
CA GLY A 138 14.23 -12.59 3.63
C GLY A 138 13.20 -13.32 4.51
N GLU A 139 12.05 -12.71 4.79
CA GLU A 139 10.96 -13.34 5.54
C GLU A 139 10.41 -14.59 4.83
N LEU A 140 10.24 -14.54 3.51
CA LEU A 140 9.81 -15.68 2.71
C LEU A 140 10.81 -16.82 2.78
N TYR A 141 12.11 -16.53 2.67
CA TYR A 141 13.15 -17.54 2.81
C TYR A 141 13.21 -18.13 4.23
N LEU A 142 12.96 -17.33 5.28
CA LEU A 142 12.82 -17.87 6.64
C LEU A 142 11.65 -18.84 6.76
N ARG A 143 10.47 -18.49 6.22
CA ARG A 143 9.29 -19.38 6.20
C ARG A 143 9.57 -20.70 5.48
N MET A 144 10.42 -20.67 4.47
CA MET A 144 10.84 -21.86 3.71
C MET A 144 12.06 -22.56 4.29
N ALA A 145 12.53 -22.18 5.49
CA ALA A 145 13.74 -22.68 6.14
C ALA A 145 15.02 -22.56 5.30
N LYS A 146 15.05 -21.64 4.33
CA LYS A 146 16.23 -21.34 3.48
C LYS A 146 17.07 -20.24 4.14
N TYR A 147 17.67 -20.56 5.28
CA TYR A 147 18.27 -19.57 6.19
C TYR A 147 19.43 -18.77 5.58
N ARG A 148 20.27 -19.38 4.75
CA ARG A 148 21.36 -18.67 4.06
C ARG A 148 20.86 -17.71 2.99
N HIS A 149 19.78 -18.04 2.30
CA HIS A 149 19.14 -17.11 1.36
C HIS A 149 18.48 -15.94 2.11
N ALA A 150 17.89 -16.22 3.28
CA ALA A 150 17.35 -15.19 4.15
C ALA A 150 18.45 -14.21 4.63
N ASP A 151 19.62 -14.71 5.03
CA ASP A 151 20.77 -13.87 5.40
C ASP A 151 21.16 -12.91 4.26
N ILE A 152 21.31 -13.42 3.04
CA ILE A 152 21.66 -12.59 1.87
C ILE A 152 20.61 -11.49 1.65
N ALA A 153 19.33 -11.84 1.71
CA ALA A 153 18.24 -10.90 1.50
C ALA A 153 18.19 -9.81 2.59
N PHE A 154 18.25 -10.21 3.88
CA PHE A 154 18.27 -9.25 4.98
C PHE A 154 19.54 -8.40 4.98
N SER A 155 20.70 -8.96 4.68
CA SER A 155 21.95 -8.20 4.54
C SER A 155 21.84 -7.15 3.44
N THR A 156 21.16 -7.46 2.34
CA THR A 156 20.90 -6.50 1.26
C THR A 156 19.95 -5.40 1.71
N ALA A 157 18.86 -5.74 2.41
CA ALA A 157 17.91 -4.76 2.97
C ALA A 157 18.64 -3.79 3.93
N ILE A 158 19.44 -4.31 4.85
CA ILE A 158 20.20 -3.53 5.84
C ILE A 158 21.25 -2.64 5.18
N ARG A 159 21.93 -3.11 4.12
CA ARG A 159 22.86 -2.25 3.37
C ARG A 159 22.17 -1.03 2.77
N LEU A 160 20.91 -1.14 2.38
CA LEU A 160 20.12 -0.04 1.84
C LEU A 160 19.55 0.84 2.94
N GLU A 161 19.12 0.26 4.07
CA GLU A 161 18.57 0.98 5.23
C GLU A 161 19.16 0.43 6.53
N PRO A 162 20.33 0.91 6.96
CA PRO A 162 21.09 0.31 8.07
C PRO A 162 20.52 0.56 9.45
N LEU A 163 19.61 1.54 9.62
CA LEU A 163 19.11 1.97 10.92
C LEU A 163 17.83 1.26 11.37
N ASN A 164 17.47 0.13 10.76
CA ASN A 164 16.29 -0.65 11.12
C ASN A 164 16.64 -1.81 12.05
N SER A 165 16.40 -1.63 13.36
CA SER A 165 16.71 -2.65 14.38
C SER A 165 15.95 -3.96 14.19
N VAL A 166 14.73 -3.91 13.60
CA VAL A 166 13.94 -5.12 13.32
C VAL A 166 14.63 -5.95 12.25
N TRP A 167 15.15 -5.34 11.22
CA TRP A 167 15.83 -6.05 10.14
C TRP A 167 17.13 -6.70 10.62
N TRP A 168 17.90 -6.02 11.48
CA TRP A 168 19.06 -6.60 12.16
C TRP A 168 18.67 -7.82 13.02
N THR A 169 17.54 -7.75 13.73
CA THR A 169 17.02 -8.87 14.53
C THR A 169 16.68 -10.08 13.63
N ARG A 170 16.06 -9.82 12.46
CA ARG A 170 15.70 -10.88 11.51
C ARG A 170 16.93 -11.49 10.83
N LEU A 171 17.92 -10.66 10.50
CA LEU A 171 19.23 -11.15 10.04
C LEU A 171 19.88 -12.05 11.08
N ALA A 172 19.93 -11.59 12.33
CA ALA A 172 20.50 -12.38 13.43
C ALA A 172 19.78 -13.73 13.59
N TYR A 173 18.45 -13.72 13.53
CA TYR A 173 17.67 -14.95 13.61
C TYR A 173 17.97 -15.91 12.44
N SER A 174 18.12 -15.41 11.21
CA SER A 174 18.45 -16.25 10.06
C SER A 174 19.81 -16.95 10.24
N ARG A 175 20.81 -16.22 10.74
CA ARG A 175 22.15 -16.75 11.06
C ARG A 175 22.11 -17.75 12.21
N GLU A 176 21.32 -17.47 13.25
CA GLU A 176 21.09 -18.41 14.35
C GLU A 176 20.54 -19.75 13.85
N GLN A 177 19.51 -19.70 12.98
CA GLN A 177 18.92 -20.90 12.39
C GLN A 177 19.90 -21.63 11.45
N ALA A 178 20.79 -20.89 10.80
CA ALA A 178 21.90 -21.46 10.01
C ALA A 178 23.05 -22.02 10.89
N LYS A 179 22.96 -21.90 12.23
CA LYS A 179 23.99 -22.25 13.21
C LYS A 179 25.28 -21.42 13.11
N GLU A 180 25.19 -20.26 12.51
CA GLU A 180 26.27 -19.28 12.40
C GLU A 180 26.27 -18.35 13.62
N TYR A 181 26.52 -18.95 14.82
CA TYR A 181 26.25 -18.33 16.10
C TYR A 181 27.04 -17.03 16.34
N ARG A 182 28.32 -16.96 15.95
CA ARG A 182 29.12 -15.73 16.10
C ARG A 182 28.53 -14.56 15.30
N ALA A 183 28.22 -14.82 14.02
CA ALA A 183 27.62 -13.81 13.16
C ALA A 183 26.20 -13.43 13.60
N ALA A 184 25.45 -14.36 14.18
CA ALA A 184 24.15 -14.08 14.77
C ALA A 184 24.28 -13.14 15.98
N LEU A 185 25.27 -13.40 16.88
CA LEU A 185 25.50 -12.57 18.05
C LEU A 185 25.86 -11.12 17.68
N GLU A 186 26.72 -10.93 16.67
CA GLU A 186 27.07 -9.61 16.14
C GLU A 186 25.84 -8.87 15.59
N ALA A 187 24.97 -9.55 14.86
CA ALA A 187 23.77 -8.96 14.31
C ALA A 187 22.73 -8.63 15.39
N TYR A 188 22.55 -9.49 16.41
CA TYR A 188 21.73 -9.15 17.58
C TYR A 188 22.29 -7.95 18.35
N SER A 189 23.61 -7.87 18.51
CA SER A 189 24.26 -6.72 19.14
C SER A 189 23.97 -5.43 18.38
N SER A 190 24.07 -5.47 17.04
CA SER A 190 23.72 -4.32 16.17
C SER A 190 22.26 -3.91 16.35
N ALA A 191 21.32 -4.88 16.41
CA ALA A 191 19.92 -4.60 16.68
C ALA A 191 19.72 -3.90 18.02
N LEU A 192 20.41 -4.35 19.08
CA LEU A 192 20.33 -3.78 20.43
C LEU A 192 20.99 -2.42 20.55
N GLN A 193 22.03 -2.13 19.77
CA GLN A 193 22.59 -0.77 19.67
C GLN A 193 21.58 0.23 19.12
N LEU A 194 20.77 -0.18 18.14
CA LEU A 194 19.73 0.65 17.55
C LEU A 194 18.48 0.74 18.43
N ASN A 195 18.11 -0.35 19.09
CA ASN A 195 16.95 -0.41 19.98
C ASN A 195 17.25 -1.31 21.20
N LYS A 196 17.68 -0.70 22.29
CA LYS A 196 18.02 -1.41 23.54
C LYS A 196 16.83 -2.14 24.17
N ASN A 197 15.61 -1.74 23.84
CA ASN A 197 14.38 -2.32 24.42
C ASN A 197 13.79 -3.43 23.53
N SER A 198 14.48 -3.86 22.47
CA SER A 198 14.02 -4.96 21.61
C SER A 198 14.08 -6.29 22.38
N THR A 199 12.94 -6.76 22.87
CA THR A 199 12.83 -8.04 23.58
C THR A 199 13.23 -9.23 22.73
N ASP A 200 12.93 -9.19 21.44
CA ASP A 200 13.28 -10.28 20.51
C ASP A 200 14.79 -10.35 20.27
N ALA A 201 15.43 -9.19 20.13
CA ALA A 201 16.88 -9.12 20.00
C ALA A 201 17.60 -9.55 21.29
N GLN A 202 17.10 -9.12 22.47
CA GLN A 202 17.66 -9.53 23.77
C GLN A 202 17.58 -11.04 23.97
N LYS A 203 16.38 -11.63 23.79
CA LYS A 203 16.19 -13.08 23.90
C LYS A 203 17.02 -13.86 22.88
N GLY A 204 17.14 -13.36 21.66
CA GLY A 204 17.97 -13.96 20.65
C GLY A 204 19.46 -13.93 21.00
N TYR A 205 19.93 -12.77 21.45
CA TYR A 205 21.31 -12.58 21.89
C TYR A 205 21.68 -13.54 23.03
N GLU A 206 20.89 -13.61 24.09
CA GLU A 206 21.09 -14.53 25.22
C GLU A 206 21.09 -15.98 24.79
N ARG A 207 20.13 -16.38 23.98
CA ARG A 207 20.02 -17.76 23.47
C ARG A 207 21.24 -18.18 22.66
N VAL A 208 21.79 -17.27 21.85
CA VAL A 208 22.97 -17.54 21.02
C VAL A 208 24.25 -17.52 21.86
N LEU A 209 24.35 -16.64 22.86
CA LEU A 209 25.49 -16.57 23.77
C LEU A 209 25.73 -17.91 24.50
N HIS A 210 24.66 -18.62 24.86
CA HIS A 210 24.75 -19.96 25.48
C HIS A 210 25.12 -21.08 24.51
N ARG A 211 25.25 -20.79 23.21
CA ARG A 211 25.63 -21.77 22.18
C ARG A 211 27.10 -21.68 21.72
N LEU A 212 27.80 -20.62 22.13
CA LEU A 212 29.21 -20.36 21.89
C LEU A 212 30.07 -20.95 22.98
#